data_f08bf8969a7c8064b6604299b715b5e4
#
_entry.id   f08bf8969a7c8064b6604299b715b5e4
#
_cell.length_a   1.000
_cell.length_b   1.000
_cell.length_c   1.000
_cell.angle_alpha   90.00
_cell.angle_beta   90.00
_cell.angle_gamma   90.00
#
_symmetry.space_group_name_H-M   'P 1'
#
loop_
_entity.id
_entity.type
_entity.pdbx_description
1 polymer ?
#
loop_
_entity_poly.entity_id
_entity_poly.type
_entity_poly.pdbx_seq_one_letter_code
_entity_poly.pdbx_strand_id
1 'polypeptide(L)'
;MRRTIVITGGAGFIGSHVVRLFVNKYPDYHIINLDKLTYAGNLANLKDIEGKPNYEFLKMDICDFDAFYKLMQDKKVDGIIHLAAESHVDRSIKDPFTFAKTNVMGTLSLLQAAKLYWESLPEKYVMVSPPNGETPEGKGRRIQCRFYHISTDEVYGALELTHPEGIEPPFTTTASSAEHHLAYGDKFFLETTKYNPHSPYSASKASSDHFVRAFHDTYGMPVVVNGGSIPSGCVSSSAP
;
A
#
# COMPACT_ATOMS: atom_id res chain seq x y z
N MET A 1 5.70 9.91 -22.28
CA MET A 1 4.48 9.06 -22.13
C MET A 1 3.78 9.45 -20.86
N ARG A 2 2.45 9.51 -20.89
CA ARG A 2 1.61 9.77 -19.70
C ARG A 2 1.65 8.51 -18.81
N ARG A 3 1.97 8.64 -17.53
CA ARG A 3 1.96 7.51 -16.58
C ARG A 3 0.53 7.19 -16.16
N THR A 4 0.19 5.91 -16.09
CA THR A 4 -1.08 5.44 -15.54
C THR A 4 -0.86 4.79 -14.17
N ILE A 5 -1.51 5.35 -13.15
CA ILE A 5 -1.43 4.87 -11.76
C ILE A 5 -2.80 4.42 -11.31
N VAL A 6 -2.92 3.19 -10.86
CA VAL A 6 -4.12 2.67 -10.21
C VAL A 6 -3.99 2.88 -8.70
N ILE A 7 -5.00 3.48 -8.09
CA ILE A 7 -5.13 3.63 -6.64
C ILE A 7 -6.33 2.81 -6.21
N THR A 8 -6.10 1.71 -5.50
CA THR A 8 -7.19 0.85 -5.01
C THR A 8 -7.67 1.33 -3.65
N GLY A 9 -8.97 1.18 -3.38
CA GLY A 9 -9.59 1.69 -2.15
C GLY A 9 -9.68 3.23 -2.14
N GLY A 10 -9.65 3.85 -3.31
CA GLY A 10 -9.58 5.30 -3.43
C GLY A 10 -10.87 6.04 -3.11
N ALA A 11 -12.00 5.37 -2.89
CA ALA A 11 -13.23 5.98 -2.37
C ALA A 11 -13.30 5.94 -0.83
N GLY A 12 -12.36 5.27 -0.16
CA GLY A 12 -12.23 5.22 1.30
C GLY A 12 -11.62 6.49 1.89
N PHE A 13 -11.50 6.53 3.22
CA PHE A 13 -11.01 7.73 3.93
C PHE A 13 -9.59 8.12 3.48
N ILE A 14 -8.58 7.28 3.71
CA ILE A 14 -7.19 7.58 3.32
C ILE A 14 -7.06 7.64 1.80
N GLY A 15 -7.68 6.67 1.10
CA GLY A 15 -7.59 6.56 -0.35
C GLY A 15 -8.07 7.80 -1.08
N SER A 16 -9.16 8.44 -0.63
CA SER A 16 -9.69 9.66 -1.26
C SER A 16 -8.71 10.84 -1.18
N HIS A 17 -7.96 10.95 -0.09
CA HIS A 17 -6.90 11.97 0.04
C HIS A 17 -5.72 11.67 -0.89
N VAL A 18 -5.33 10.41 -1.01
CA VAL A 18 -4.24 10.01 -1.93
C VAL A 18 -4.64 10.26 -3.38
N VAL A 19 -5.85 9.86 -3.78
CA VAL A 19 -6.38 10.12 -5.14
C VAL A 19 -6.38 11.61 -5.44
N ARG A 20 -6.95 12.44 -4.55
CA ARG A 20 -6.99 13.90 -4.70
C ARG A 20 -5.59 14.50 -4.82
N LEU A 21 -4.65 14.04 -3.98
CA LEU A 21 -3.27 14.50 -4.03
C LEU A 21 -2.65 14.21 -5.41
N PHE A 22 -2.77 12.99 -5.88
CA PHE A 22 -2.16 12.58 -7.15
C PHE A 22 -2.80 13.29 -8.35
N VAL A 23 -4.12 13.40 -8.39
CA VAL A 23 -4.84 14.11 -9.46
C VAL A 23 -4.43 15.57 -9.55
N ASN A 24 -4.26 16.26 -8.43
CA ASN A 24 -3.91 17.67 -8.41
C ASN A 24 -2.40 17.91 -8.61
N LYS A 25 -1.55 17.07 -8.02
CA LYS A 25 -0.09 17.27 -8.07
C LYS A 25 0.54 16.79 -9.38
N TYR A 26 -0.05 15.81 -10.04
CA TYR A 26 0.50 15.18 -11.25
C TYR A 26 -0.49 15.24 -12.42
N PRO A 27 -0.74 16.41 -13.01
CA PRO A 27 -1.74 16.57 -14.09
C PRO A 27 -1.42 15.75 -15.33
N ASP A 28 -0.15 15.41 -15.54
CA ASP A 28 0.30 14.58 -16.65
C ASP A 28 0.13 13.07 -16.42
N TYR A 29 -0.27 12.65 -15.21
CA TYR A 29 -0.56 11.27 -14.92
C TYR A 29 -2.04 10.97 -15.20
N HIS A 30 -2.35 9.74 -15.55
CA HIS A 30 -3.71 9.21 -15.55
C HIS A 30 -3.93 8.45 -14.25
N ILE A 31 -4.82 8.94 -13.42
CA ILE A 31 -5.12 8.38 -12.10
C ILE A 31 -6.43 7.61 -12.19
N ILE A 32 -6.34 6.31 -12.00
CA ILE A 32 -7.50 5.41 -11.97
C ILE A 32 -7.79 5.08 -10.49
N ASN A 33 -8.90 5.56 -10.00
CA ASN A 33 -9.45 5.20 -8.70
C ASN A 33 -10.27 3.92 -8.83
N LEU A 34 -9.78 2.82 -8.26
CA LEU A 34 -10.44 1.53 -8.28
C LEU A 34 -10.99 1.22 -6.88
N ASP A 35 -12.31 1.07 -6.79
CA ASP A 35 -12.97 0.78 -5.52
C ASP A 35 -14.20 -0.12 -5.74
N LYS A 36 -14.43 -1.04 -4.82
CA LYS A 36 -15.60 -1.93 -4.85
C LYS A 36 -16.87 -1.23 -4.38
N LEU A 37 -16.74 -0.09 -3.68
CA LEU A 37 -17.80 0.65 -3.00
C LEU A 37 -18.55 -0.22 -1.99
N THR A 38 -17.79 -0.73 -1.02
CA THR A 38 -18.36 -1.36 0.18
C THR A 38 -18.81 -0.28 1.16
N TYR A 39 -19.10 -0.65 2.40
CA TYR A 39 -19.56 0.27 3.44
C TYR A 39 -18.62 1.47 3.71
N ALA A 40 -17.33 1.36 3.43
CA ALA A 40 -16.34 2.41 3.66
C ALA A 40 -16.10 3.31 2.43
N GLY A 41 -16.56 2.90 1.25
CA GLY A 41 -16.35 3.64 0.00
C GLY A 41 -17.44 4.69 -0.23
N ASN A 42 -17.04 5.97 -0.37
CA ASN A 42 -17.96 7.07 -0.63
C ASN A 42 -17.37 8.03 -1.68
N LEU A 43 -17.96 8.03 -2.88
CA LEU A 43 -17.54 8.91 -3.98
C LEU A 43 -17.81 10.40 -3.71
N ALA A 44 -18.68 10.73 -2.74
CA ALA A 44 -18.87 12.12 -2.34
C ALA A 44 -17.55 12.79 -1.85
N ASN A 45 -16.61 11.98 -1.36
CA ASN A 45 -15.28 12.47 -0.95
C ASN A 45 -14.45 13.01 -2.12
N LEU A 46 -14.82 12.73 -3.37
CA LEU A 46 -14.02 13.01 -4.56
C LEU A 46 -14.73 13.95 -5.55
N LYS A 47 -15.84 14.59 -5.14
CA LYS A 47 -16.62 15.51 -6.00
C LYS A 47 -15.79 16.66 -6.57
N ASP A 48 -14.82 17.14 -5.82
CA ASP A 48 -13.94 18.24 -6.20
C ASP A 48 -12.99 17.92 -7.36
N ILE A 49 -12.77 16.63 -7.63
CA ILE A 49 -11.89 16.16 -8.71
C ILE A 49 -12.61 15.33 -9.78
N GLU A 50 -13.89 15.06 -9.65
CA GLU A 50 -14.65 14.19 -10.54
C GLU A 50 -14.59 14.62 -12.03
N GLY A 51 -14.56 15.94 -12.29
CA GLY A 51 -14.45 16.50 -13.64
C GLY A 51 -13.02 16.66 -14.18
N LYS A 52 -12.00 16.21 -13.47
CA LYS A 52 -10.61 16.38 -13.91
C LYS A 52 -10.27 15.43 -15.06
N PRO A 53 -9.60 15.90 -16.14
CA PRO A 53 -9.31 15.09 -17.33
C PRO A 53 -8.30 13.97 -17.11
N ASN A 54 -7.64 13.97 -15.97
CA ASN A 54 -6.66 12.97 -15.56
C ASN A 54 -7.16 12.02 -14.47
N TYR A 55 -8.46 12.08 -14.14
CA TYR A 55 -9.11 11.22 -13.16
C TYR A 55 -10.11 10.27 -13.84
N GLU A 56 -10.11 9.01 -13.42
CA GLU A 56 -11.08 7.99 -13.85
C GLU A 56 -11.47 7.16 -12.63
N PHE A 57 -12.77 6.91 -12.45
CA PHE A 57 -13.28 5.99 -11.44
C PHE A 57 -13.72 4.67 -12.08
N LEU A 58 -13.29 3.55 -11.47
CA LEU A 58 -13.71 2.21 -11.87
C LEU A 58 -14.22 1.43 -10.65
N LYS A 59 -15.47 0.97 -10.74
CA LYS A 59 -16.03 0.07 -9.74
C LYS A 59 -15.57 -1.36 -10.01
N MET A 60 -14.68 -1.90 -9.16
CA MET A 60 -14.12 -3.24 -9.35
C MET A 60 -13.72 -3.85 -8.01
N ASP A 61 -13.83 -5.18 -7.88
CA ASP A 61 -13.29 -5.95 -6.77
C ASP A 61 -11.82 -6.31 -7.05
N ILE A 62 -10.92 -6.04 -6.12
CA ILE A 62 -9.50 -6.42 -6.24
C ILE A 62 -9.27 -7.93 -6.31
N CYS A 63 -10.25 -8.73 -5.88
CA CYS A 63 -10.22 -10.19 -5.99
C CYS A 63 -10.55 -10.70 -7.41
N ASP A 64 -11.05 -9.84 -8.30
CA ASP A 64 -11.32 -10.20 -9.69
C ASP A 64 -10.04 -10.08 -10.53
N PHE A 65 -9.29 -11.18 -10.54
CA PHE A 65 -8.01 -11.25 -11.23
C PHE A 65 -8.13 -10.95 -12.73
N ASP A 66 -9.10 -11.57 -13.41
CA ASP A 66 -9.23 -11.46 -14.86
C ASP A 66 -9.57 -10.03 -15.28
N ALA A 67 -10.52 -9.41 -14.58
CA ALA A 67 -10.90 -8.03 -14.84
C ALA A 67 -9.74 -7.06 -14.56
N PHE A 68 -8.99 -7.27 -13.47
CA PHE A 68 -7.85 -6.43 -13.15
C PHE A 68 -6.68 -6.64 -14.11
N TYR A 69 -6.38 -7.88 -14.49
CA TYR A 69 -5.33 -8.17 -15.49
C TYR A 69 -5.63 -7.52 -16.84
N LYS A 70 -6.90 -7.60 -17.28
CA LYS A 70 -7.35 -6.89 -18.47
C LYS A 70 -7.19 -5.38 -18.36
N LEU A 71 -7.56 -4.80 -17.21
CA LEU A 71 -7.35 -3.38 -16.92
C LEU A 71 -5.87 -2.97 -17.07
N MET A 72 -4.96 -3.78 -16.49
CA MET A 72 -3.52 -3.53 -16.59
C MET A 72 -3.05 -3.39 -18.03
N GLN A 73 -3.53 -4.28 -18.91
CA GLN A 73 -3.20 -4.29 -20.34
C GLN A 73 -3.83 -3.13 -21.10
N ASP A 74 -5.15 -2.92 -20.96
CA ASP A 74 -5.91 -1.92 -21.69
C ASP A 74 -5.47 -0.48 -21.37
N LYS A 75 -5.18 -0.22 -20.09
CA LYS A 75 -4.80 1.11 -19.58
C LYS A 75 -3.29 1.32 -19.50
N LYS A 76 -2.49 0.30 -19.78
CA LYS A 76 -1.01 0.35 -19.72
C LYS A 76 -0.53 0.85 -18.35
N VAL A 77 -0.95 0.17 -17.29
CA VAL A 77 -0.72 0.59 -15.91
C VAL A 77 0.77 0.50 -15.54
N ASP A 78 1.34 1.63 -15.11
CA ASP A 78 2.75 1.75 -14.70
C ASP A 78 2.95 1.58 -13.20
N GLY A 79 1.92 1.84 -12.41
CA GLY A 79 2.03 1.75 -10.95
C GLY A 79 0.70 1.47 -10.26
N ILE A 80 0.82 0.84 -9.10
CA ILE A 80 -0.32 0.53 -8.22
C ILE A 80 -0.02 1.09 -6.84
N ILE A 81 -0.97 1.84 -6.28
CA ILE A 81 -0.98 2.25 -4.87
C ILE A 81 -2.14 1.49 -4.23
N HIS A 82 -1.81 0.50 -3.42
CA HIS A 82 -2.77 -0.44 -2.89
C HIS A 82 -3.19 -0.08 -1.47
N LEU A 83 -4.39 0.56 -1.35
CA LEU A 83 -5.01 0.91 -0.07
C LEU A 83 -6.30 0.12 0.21
N ALA A 84 -6.87 -0.58 -0.80
CA ALA A 84 -8.07 -1.38 -0.60
C ALA A 84 -7.82 -2.48 0.44
N ALA A 85 -8.59 -2.48 1.50
CA ALA A 85 -8.52 -3.48 2.56
C ALA A 85 -9.82 -3.47 3.39
N GLU A 86 -10.12 -4.59 4.01
CA GLU A 86 -10.97 -4.62 5.21
C GLU A 86 -10.08 -4.24 6.41
N SER A 87 -10.52 -3.27 7.25
CA SER A 87 -9.65 -2.64 8.25
C SER A 87 -10.19 -2.60 9.68
N HIS A 88 -11.42 -3.05 9.93
CA HIS A 88 -12.02 -3.00 11.26
C HIS A 88 -11.73 -4.28 12.07
N VAL A 89 -10.95 -4.17 13.14
CA VAL A 89 -10.57 -5.30 14.01
C VAL A 89 -11.79 -6.08 14.52
N ASP A 90 -12.79 -5.39 15.10
CA ASP A 90 -13.99 -6.05 15.64
C ASP A 90 -14.78 -6.84 14.58
N ARG A 91 -14.78 -6.35 13.33
CA ARG A 91 -15.40 -7.08 12.22
C ARG A 91 -14.58 -8.29 11.83
N SER A 92 -13.25 -8.20 11.89
CA SER A 92 -12.37 -9.31 11.57
C SER A 92 -12.55 -10.50 12.54
N ILE A 93 -12.88 -10.21 13.80
CA ILE A 93 -13.18 -11.23 14.81
C ILE A 93 -14.49 -11.97 14.47
N LYS A 94 -15.48 -11.24 13.93
CA LYS A 94 -16.79 -11.80 13.57
C LYS A 94 -16.77 -12.55 12.23
N ASP A 95 -16.01 -12.05 11.27
CA ASP A 95 -15.91 -12.60 9.91
C ASP A 95 -14.46 -12.57 9.38
N PRO A 96 -13.58 -13.47 9.85
CA PRO A 96 -12.19 -13.50 9.43
C PRO A 96 -12.02 -13.89 7.94
N PHE A 97 -12.99 -14.61 7.37
CA PHE A 97 -12.92 -15.04 5.97
C PHE A 97 -12.96 -13.86 5.00
N THR A 98 -13.81 -12.88 5.24
CA THR A 98 -13.87 -11.66 4.41
C THR A 98 -12.54 -10.91 4.46
N PHE A 99 -11.87 -10.86 5.63
CA PHE A 99 -10.55 -10.23 5.78
C PHE A 99 -9.46 -11.01 5.04
N ALA A 100 -9.41 -12.32 5.19
CA ALA A 100 -8.47 -13.16 4.43
C ALA A 100 -8.69 -13.03 2.91
N LYS A 101 -9.94 -13.09 2.47
CA LYS A 101 -10.28 -12.94 1.05
C LYS A 101 -9.86 -11.59 0.50
N THR A 102 -10.24 -10.50 1.15
CA THR A 102 -9.95 -9.14 0.65
C THR A 102 -8.48 -8.81 0.79
N ASN A 103 -7.93 -8.94 2.01
CA ASN A 103 -6.59 -8.45 2.28
C ASN A 103 -5.49 -9.37 1.73
N VAL A 104 -5.67 -10.69 1.81
CA VAL A 104 -4.66 -11.64 1.35
C VAL A 104 -4.87 -11.98 -0.12
N MET A 105 -6.03 -12.55 -0.47
CA MET A 105 -6.29 -12.99 -1.84
C MET A 105 -6.41 -11.82 -2.82
N GLY A 106 -7.02 -10.69 -2.39
CA GLY A 106 -7.09 -9.48 -3.21
C GLY A 106 -5.70 -8.90 -3.48
N THR A 107 -4.83 -8.82 -2.47
CA THR A 107 -3.44 -8.38 -2.67
C THR A 107 -2.68 -9.32 -3.61
N LEU A 108 -2.84 -10.64 -3.43
CA LEU A 108 -2.20 -11.65 -4.28
C LEU A 108 -2.68 -11.54 -5.73
N SER A 109 -3.98 -11.31 -5.95
CA SER A 109 -4.58 -11.08 -7.27
C SER A 109 -3.93 -9.89 -7.97
N LEU A 110 -3.81 -8.75 -7.28
CA LEU A 110 -3.17 -7.55 -7.82
C LEU A 110 -1.68 -7.78 -8.13
N LEU A 111 -0.94 -8.42 -7.24
CA LEU A 111 0.47 -8.74 -7.42
C LEU A 111 0.70 -9.62 -8.65
N GLN A 112 -0.10 -10.70 -8.77
CA GLN A 112 0.02 -11.63 -9.89
C GLN A 112 -0.32 -10.98 -11.23
N ALA A 113 -1.38 -10.16 -11.28
CA ALA A 113 -1.75 -9.44 -12.49
C ALA A 113 -0.67 -8.42 -12.89
N ALA A 114 -0.15 -7.68 -11.93
CA ALA A 114 0.93 -6.72 -12.15
C ALA A 114 2.20 -7.42 -12.66
N LYS A 115 2.59 -8.51 -12.01
CA LYS A 115 3.74 -9.32 -12.42
C LYS A 115 3.61 -9.78 -13.88
N LEU A 116 2.52 -10.45 -14.21
CA LEU A 116 2.32 -11.00 -15.57
C LEU A 116 2.31 -9.91 -16.64
N TYR A 117 1.65 -8.78 -16.36
CA TYR A 117 1.61 -7.67 -17.31
C TYR A 117 2.98 -7.01 -17.47
N TRP A 118 3.66 -6.66 -16.39
CA TRP A 118 4.94 -5.98 -16.47
C TRP A 118 6.06 -6.88 -17.06
N GLU A 119 6.02 -8.19 -16.78
CA GLU A 119 6.93 -9.16 -17.42
C GLU A 119 6.72 -9.29 -18.93
N SER A 120 5.50 -9.03 -19.43
CA SER A 120 5.19 -9.07 -20.84
C SER A 120 5.69 -7.85 -21.62
N LEU A 121 6.10 -6.78 -20.93
CA LEU A 121 6.60 -5.56 -21.58
C LEU A 121 8.00 -5.80 -22.18
N PRO A 122 8.29 -5.21 -23.38
CA PRO A 122 9.57 -5.40 -24.07
C PRO A 122 10.79 -4.96 -23.25
N GLU A 123 10.58 -3.98 -22.38
CA GLU A 123 11.59 -3.50 -21.43
C GLU A 123 11.25 -4.10 -20.06
N LYS A 124 11.73 -5.33 -19.86
CA LYS A 124 11.62 -6.00 -18.55
C LYS A 124 12.04 -5.09 -17.42
N TYR A 125 11.39 -5.27 -16.25
CA TYR A 125 11.74 -4.70 -14.95
C TYR A 125 13.15 -4.15 -14.95
N VAL A 126 13.24 -2.85 -14.96
CA VAL A 126 14.51 -2.28 -14.65
C VAL A 126 14.55 -2.18 -13.16
N MET A 127 15.17 -3.16 -12.56
CA MET A 127 15.67 -3.03 -11.21
C MET A 127 16.31 -1.64 -11.11
N VAL A 128 15.82 -0.88 -10.16
CA VAL A 128 16.45 0.39 -9.81
C VAL A 128 17.89 0.06 -9.47
N SER A 129 18.80 0.64 -10.23
CA SER A 129 20.25 0.65 -10.09
C SER A 129 20.91 -0.48 -9.30
N PRO A 130 21.86 -1.19 -9.87
CA PRO A 130 22.78 -1.97 -9.08
C PRO A 130 23.40 -1.07 -7.99
N PRO A 131 23.86 -1.62 -6.86
CA PRO A 131 24.41 -0.84 -5.74
C PRO A 131 25.56 0.12 -6.12
N ASN A 132 26.07 0.04 -7.30
CA ASN A 132 27.22 0.76 -7.81
C ASN A 132 26.89 1.98 -8.69
N GLY A 133 25.62 2.34 -8.84
CA GLY A 133 25.25 3.60 -9.53
C GLY A 133 25.47 3.67 -11.02
N GLU A 134 25.92 2.60 -11.68
CA GLU A 134 26.16 2.60 -13.13
C GLU A 134 24.85 2.29 -13.89
N THR A 135 24.25 3.34 -14.44
CA THR A 135 23.24 3.17 -15.49
C THR A 135 23.94 2.79 -16.79
N PRO A 136 23.52 1.72 -17.48
CA PRO A 136 24.05 1.42 -18.80
C PRO A 136 23.82 2.61 -19.73
N GLU A 137 24.87 3.22 -20.24
CA GLU A 137 24.82 4.33 -21.18
C GLU A 137 23.98 3.94 -22.41
N GLY A 138 23.04 4.80 -22.78
CA GLY A 138 22.38 4.77 -24.08
C GLY A 138 20.98 4.19 -24.15
N LYS A 139 20.32 3.76 -23.06
CA LYS A 139 18.92 3.32 -23.08
C LYS A 139 18.02 4.36 -22.44
N GLY A 140 17.02 4.81 -23.21
CA GLY A 140 16.07 5.84 -22.85
C GLY A 140 15.44 5.66 -21.46
N ARG A 141 14.91 6.76 -20.91
CA ARG A 141 14.33 6.88 -19.58
C ARG A 141 13.35 5.74 -19.31
N ARG A 142 13.75 4.78 -18.48
CA ARG A 142 13.01 3.56 -18.21
C ARG A 142 11.79 3.90 -17.34
N ILE A 143 10.61 3.42 -17.74
CA ILE A 143 9.39 3.51 -16.95
C ILE A 143 9.58 2.58 -15.75
N GLN A 144 9.64 3.16 -14.54
CA GLN A 144 9.71 2.37 -13.31
C GLN A 144 8.30 1.93 -12.94
N CYS A 145 7.96 0.69 -13.24
CA CYS A 145 6.77 0.06 -12.68
C CYS A 145 6.95 -0.06 -11.15
N ARG A 146 5.88 0.15 -10.37
CA ARG A 146 5.96 0.01 -8.91
C ARG A 146 4.64 -0.41 -8.29
N PHE A 147 4.73 -1.39 -7.41
CA PHE A 147 3.64 -1.77 -6.52
C PHE A 147 3.90 -1.18 -5.13
N TYR A 148 3.06 -0.25 -4.70
CA TYR A 148 3.14 0.39 -3.40
C TYR A 148 2.01 -0.14 -2.51
N HIS A 149 2.36 -0.91 -1.48
CA HIS A 149 1.43 -1.54 -0.55
C HIS A 149 1.34 -0.77 0.76
N ILE A 150 0.13 -0.48 1.20
CA ILE A 150 -0.13 0.14 2.50
C ILE A 150 -0.41 -0.96 3.52
N SER A 151 0.44 -1.06 4.52
CA SER A 151 0.30 -1.97 5.67
C SER A 151 -0.25 -1.23 6.89
N THR A 152 0.03 -1.75 8.07
CA THR A 152 -0.39 -1.21 9.37
C THR A 152 0.66 -1.54 10.42
N ASP A 153 0.78 -0.72 11.45
CA ASP A 153 1.62 -1.00 12.63
C ASP A 153 1.11 -2.16 13.47
N GLU A 154 -0.17 -2.49 13.37
CA GLU A 154 -0.75 -3.65 14.06
C GLU A 154 -0.13 -5.00 13.68
N VAL A 155 0.64 -5.07 12.58
CA VAL A 155 1.40 -6.27 12.22
C VAL A 155 2.49 -6.61 13.24
N TYR A 156 2.92 -5.64 14.05
CA TYR A 156 3.90 -5.81 15.14
C TYR A 156 3.28 -6.22 16.47
N GLY A 157 1.95 -6.23 16.57
CA GLY A 157 1.21 -6.53 17.79
C GLY A 157 0.76 -5.28 18.55
N ALA A 158 0.39 -5.48 19.81
CA ALA A 158 0.04 -4.39 20.71
C ALA A 158 1.31 -3.87 21.41
N LEU A 159 1.41 -2.56 21.55
CA LEU A 159 2.32 -1.98 22.53
C LEU A 159 1.76 -2.29 23.92
N GLU A 160 2.46 -3.11 24.71
CA GLU A 160 2.10 -3.29 26.11
C GLU A 160 2.36 -1.98 26.84
N LEU A 161 1.28 -1.21 26.99
CA LEU A 161 1.28 -0.09 27.93
C LEU A 161 1.21 -0.68 29.34
N THR A 162 2.35 -1.07 29.89
CA THR A 162 2.45 -1.32 31.33
C THR A 162 2.28 0.02 32.02
N HIS A 163 1.03 0.38 32.34
CA HIS A 163 0.80 1.49 33.26
C HIS A 163 1.20 1.02 34.66
N PRO A 164 2.05 1.75 35.37
CA PRO A 164 2.08 1.64 36.83
C PRO A 164 0.64 1.87 37.32
N GLU A 165 0.15 1.03 38.22
CA GLU A 165 -1.20 1.15 38.75
C GLU A 165 -1.49 2.62 39.16
N GLY A 166 -2.54 3.20 38.57
CA GLY A 166 -3.02 4.54 38.92
C GLY A 166 -2.63 5.69 38.01
N ILE A 167 -1.95 5.46 36.90
CA ILE A 167 -1.71 6.51 35.90
C ILE A 167 -2.65 6.30 34.72
N GLU A 168 -3.60 7.21 34.53
CA GLU A 168 -4.44 7.23 33.33
C GLU A 168 -3.59 7.40 32.07
N PRO A 169 -3.96 6.73 30.95
CA PRO A 169 -3.22 6.88 29.71
C PRO A 169 -3.25 8.35 29.27
N PRO A 170 -2.10 8.92 28.85
CA PRO A 170 -2.02 10.33 28.48
C PRO A 170 -2.62 10.60 27.10
N PHE A 171 -3.86 10.20 26.87
CA PHE A 171 -4.65 10.69 25.73
C PHE A 171 -5.46 11.93 26.11
N THR A 172 -5.09 12.63 27.13
CA THR A 172 -5.50 13.99 27.28
C THR A 172 -4.66 14.85 26.37
N THR A 173 -5.28 15.41 25.39
CA THR A 173 -4.86 16.32 24.34
C THR A 173 -4.17 17.59 24.81
N THR A 174 -3.44 17.60 25.88
CA THR A 174 -2.59 18.69 26.27
C THR A 174 -1.16 18.33 25.95
N ALA A 175 -0.89 18.67 24.73
CA ALA A 175 0.37 19.14 24.22
C ALA A 175 1.60 19.00 25.12
N SER A 176 2.60 18.56 24.45
CA SER A 176 3.93 19.05 24.64
C SER A 176 4.61 18.74 25.96
N SER A 177 5.38 17.78 25.88
CA SER A 177 6.78 18.03 26.20
C SER A 177 7.62 16.97 25.54
N ALA A 178 8.70 17.36 24.93
CA ALA A 178 9.75 16.46 24.45
C ALA A 178 10.18 15.43 25.53
N GLU A 179 9.93 15.77 26.78
CA GLU A 179 10.20 14.90 27.95
C GLU A 179 9.27 13.68 28.03
N HIS A 180 8.01 13.77 27.59
CA HIS A 180 7.11 12.63 27.57
C HIS A 180 7.48 11.62 26.48
N HIS A 181 8.03 12.07 25.35
CA HIS A 181 8.52 11.19 24.31
C HIS A 181 9.74 10.37 24.76
N LEU A 182 10.59 10.93 25.58
CA LEU A 182 11.77 10.24 26.12
C LEU A 182 11.39 9.14 27.13
N ALA A 183 10.31 9.32 27.88
CA ALA A 183 9.83 8.33 28.84
C ALA A 183 9.23 7.07 28.19
N TYR A 184 8.82 7.15 26.91
CA TYR A 184 8.25 6.04 26.14
C TYR A 184 9.22 5.44 25.12
N GLY A 185 10.48 5.89 25.07
CA GLY A 185 11.46 5.53 24.05
C GLY A 185 11.72 4.02 23.89
N ASP A 186 11.50 3.23 24.93
CA ASP A 186 11.69 1.77 24.90
C ASP A 186 10.45 1.00 24.39
N LYS A 187 9.36 1.69 24.04
CA LYS A 187 8.08 1.07 23.68
C LYS A 187 7.62 1.32 22.25
N PHE A 188 8.48 1.84 21.39
CA PHE A 188 8.18 2.02 19.98
C PHE A 188 8.54 0.80 19.14
N PHE A 189 7.81 0.56 18.07
CA PHE A 189 8.23 -0.40 17.05
C PHE A 189 9.45 0.15 16.31
N LEU A 190 10.47 -0.69 16.19
CA LEU A 190 11.70 -0.41 15.46
C LEU A 190 11.72 -1.20 14.14
N GLU A 191 12.63 -0.86 13.24
CA GLU A 191 12.86 -1.61 12.01
C GLU A 191 13.22 -3.08 12.24
N THR A 192 13.73 -3.39 13.43
CA THR A 192 14.08 -4.75 13.87
C THR A 192 12.95 -5.49 14.58
N THR A 193 11.83 -4.83 14.86
CA THR A 193 10.68 -5.44 15.54
C THR A 193 10.09 -6.53 14.65
N LYS A 194 9.92 -7.72 15.23
CA LYS A 194 9.32 -8.86 14.53
C LYS A 194 7.81 -8.71 14.44
N TYR A 195 7.22 -9.23 13.36
CA TYR A 195 5.78 -9.32 13.23
C TYR A 195 5.19 -10.22 14.33
N ASN A 196 4.17 -9.72 14.98
CA ASN A 196 3.44 -10.40 16.06
C ASN A 196 1.95 -10.04 16.03
N PRO A 197 1.22 -10.34 14.94
CA PRO A 197 -0.19 -9.96 14.79
C PRO A 197 -1.08 -10.74 15.75
N HIS A 198 -2.01 -10.05 16.43
CA HIS A 198 -2.90 -10.64 17.43
C HIS A 198 -4.38 -10.64 17.04
N SER A 199 -4.75 -10.11 15.88
CA SER A 199 -6.12 -10.13 15.38
C SER A 199 -6.20 -10.74 13.97
N PRO A 200 -7.37 -11.24 13.53
CA PRO A 200 -7.52 -11.67 12.13
C PRO A 200 -7.23 -10.57 11.12
N TYR A 201 -7.54 -9.31 11.45
CA TYR A 201 -7.15 -8.16 10.63
C TYR A 201 -5.63 -8.03 10.52
N SER A 202 -4.95 -7.91 11.66
CA SER A 202 -3.48 -7.73 11.65
C SER A 202 -2.76 -8.92 11.03
N ALA A 203 -3.25 -10.15 11.28
CA ALA A 203 -2.74 -11.36 10.63
C ALA A 203 -2.93 -11.34 9.11
N SER A 204 -4.08 -10.87 8.62
CA SER A 204 -4.32 -10.72 7.18
C SER A 204 -3.41 -9.68 6.53
N LYS A 205 -3.12 -8.57 7.22
CA LYS A 205 -2.19 -7.54 6.74
C LYS A 205 -0.74 -8.04 6.76
N ALA A 206 -0.30 -8.69 7.84
CA ALA A 206 1.02 -9.31 7.90
C ALA A 206 1.22 -10.36 6.79
N SER A 207 0.19 -11.16 6.49
CA SER A 207 0.21 -12.12 5.38
C SER A 207 0.37 -11.41 4.03
N SER A 208 -0.33 -10.30 3.81
CA SER A 208 -0.20 -9.48 2.60
C SER A 208 1.22 -8.95 2.44
N ASP A 209 1.81 -8.42 3.50
CA ASP A 209 3.19 -7.90 3.50
C ASP A 209 4.20 -8.99 3.12
N HIS A 210 4.01 -10.20 3.66
CA HIS A 210 4.84 -11.34 3.30
C HIS A 210 4.71 -11.74 1.83
N PHE A 211 3.51 -11.69 1.24
CA PHE A 211 3.33 -11.91 -0.20
C PHE A 211 4.01 -10.83 -1.03
N VAL A 212 3.85 -9.55 -0.67
CA VAL A 212 4.52 -8.45 -1.37
C VAL A 212 6.03 -8.65 -1.36
N ARG A 213 6.60 -9.00 -0.20
CA ARG A 213 8.02 -9.32 -0.07
C ARG A 213 8.41 -10.53 -0.91
N ALA A 214 7.65 -11.63 -0.85
CA ALA A 214 7.94 -12.84 -1.61
C ALA A 214 7.96 -12.58 -3.12
N PHE A 215 7.08 -11.70 -3.63
CA PHE A 215 7.09 -11.29 -5.04
C PHE A 215 8.34 -10.51 -5.42
N HIS A 216 8.86 -9.68 -4.50
CA HIS A 216 10.16 -9.04 -4.70
C HIS A 216 11.29 -10.06 -4.72
N ASP A 217 11.39 -10.88 -3.68
CA ASP A 217 12.51 -11.79 -3.47
C ASP A 217 12.57 -12.89 -4.54
N THR A 218 11.40 -13.37 -5.00
CA THR A 218 11.31 -14.46 -5.98
C THR A 218 11.36 -13.98 -7.43
N TYR A 219 10.68 -12.87 -7.73
CA TYR A 219 10.48 -12.42 -9.12
C TYR A 219 11.18 -11.09 -9.45
N GLY A 220 11.84 -10.46 -8.47
CA GLY A 220 12.46 -9.15 -8.66
C GLY A 220 11.45 -8.03 -8.87
N MET A 221 10.19 -8.20 -8.44
CA MET A 221 9.14 -7.22 -8.63
C MET A 221 9.45 -5.93 -7.84
N PRO A 222 9.35 -4.74 -8.44
CA PRO A 222 9.60 -3.48 -7.74
C PRO A 222 8.44 -3.15 -6.82
N VAL A 223 8.61 -3.40 -5.53
CA VAL A 223 7.59 -3.19 -4.50
C VAL A 223 8.07 -2.20 -3.43
N VAL A 224 7.11 -1.57 -2.77
CA VAL A 224 7.31 -0.80 -1.53
C VAL A 224 6.19 -1.19 -0.58
N VAL A 225 6.51 -1.44 0.68
CA VAL A 225 5.54 -1.62 1.76
C VAL A 225 5.67 -0.43 2.71
N ASN A 226 4.55 0.21 3.03
CA ASN A 226 4.50 1.33 3.98
C ASN A 226 3.56 1.00 5.13
N GLY A 227 3.98 1.29 6.34
CA GLY A 227 3.19 1.07 7.57
C GLY A 227 3.73 0.00 8.48
N GLY A 228 4.77 -0.69 8.05
CA GLY A 228 5.56 -1.56 8.89
C GLY A 228 7.03 -1.43 8.51
N SER A 229 7.96 -1.47 9.45
CA SER A 229 9.38 -1.57 9.14
C SER A 229 9.61 -2.83 8.33
N ILE A 230 10.08 -2.67 7.10
CA ILE A 230 10.56 -3.82 6.33
C ILE A 230 11.94 -4.15 6.88
N PRO A 231 12.23 -5.43 7.21
CA PRO A 231 13.58 -5.82 7.55
C PRO A 231 14.54 -5.32 6.47
N SER A 232 15.62 -4.67 6.89
CA SER A 232 16.66 -4.11 6.05
C SER A 232 17.08 -5.14 4.98
N GLY A 233 16.71 -4.92 3.74
CA GLY A 233 16.98 -5.82 2.62
C GLY A 233 15.95 -5.75 1.48
N CYS A 234 14.75 -5.23 1.73
CA CYS A 234 13.70 -5.11 0.71
C CYS A 234 13.48 -3.69 0.21
N VAL A 235 14.22 -2.72 0.68
CA VAL A 235 14.22 -1.37 0.12
C VAL A 235 15.46 -1.24 -0.72
N SER A 236 15.32 -1.35 -2.04
CA SER A 236 16.32 -0.70 -2.89
C SER A 236 16.18 0.80 -2.62
N SER A 237 17.01 1.29 -1.71
CA SER A 237 17.14 2.70 -1.41
C SER A 237 17.54 3.43 -2.68
N SER A 238 16.65 4.15 -3.26
CA SER A 238 16.95 5.38 -3.99
C SER A 238 15.68 6.21 -3.96
N ALA A 239 15.49 6.91 -2.86
CA ALA A 239 14.83 8.19 -2.92
C ALA A 239 15.79 9.16 -3.62
N PRO A 240 15.26 10.11 -4.41
CA PRO A 240 16.03 11.08 -5.16
C PRO A 240 16.84 11.98 -4.26
#